data_a90318923fae7a368f3dcf9e9f0a30b6
#
_entry.id   a90318923fae7a368f3dcf9e9f0a30b6
#
_cell.length_a   1.000
_cell.length_b   1.000
_cell.length_c   1.000
_cell.angle_alpha   90.00
_cell.angle_beta   90.00
_cell.angle_gamma   90.00
#
_symmetry.space_group_name_H-M   'P 1'
#
loop_
_entity.id
_entity.type
_entity.pdbx_description
1 polymer ?
#
loop_
_entity_poly.entity_id
_entity_poly.type
_entity_poly.pdbx_seq_one_letter_code
_entity_poly.pdbx_strand_id
1 'polypeptide(L)'
;MNATRGCLPIEFWFDFASGYAYFASLEIEALAERHGRSVLWRPFTLGAAFKVTGAQGLSRTPLKGEYARRDWQRLARLKGVVFKLPERHPKVGLPAIRAFYHIDRVDPPTAARLAKQIITGYFRDDLDTDNPNAIAEAASPLGIDRDAVLAGINDPEVKAIARQHGEAAVARGVFGSPWIFVDGEPFWGADRLAMVERWLSTGPW
;
A
#
# COMPACT_ATOMS: atom_id res chain seq x y z
N MET A 1 -10.84 11.99 -30.82
CA MET A 1 -11.01 12.80 -29.63
C MET A 1 -10.10 12.21 -28.55
N ASN A 2 -8.85 12.69 -28.49
CA ASN A 2 -7.80 12.23 -27.56
C ASN A 2 -7.44 13.39 -26.62
N ALA A 3 -8.39 13.83 -25.82
CA ALA A 3 -8.14 14.83 -24.79
C ALA A 3 -8.16 14.15 -23.41
N THR A 4 -7.08 14.33 -22.66
CA THR A 4 -6.94 14.13 -21.20
C THR A 4 -6.55 12.77 -20.64
N ARG A 5 -6.02 11.78 -21.39
CA ARG A 5 -5.49 10.55 -20.79
C ARG A 5 -4.19 10.74 -19.98
N GLY A 6 -3.48 11.85 -20.13
CA GLY A 6 -2.16 12.08 -19.53
C GLY A 6 -2.13 12.69 -18.13
N CYS A 7 -3.26 12.98 -17.50
CA CYS A 7 -3.30 13.78 -16.27
C CYS A 7 -3.78 13.06 -15.00
N LEU A 8 -4.39 11.87 -15.12
CA LEU A 8 -4.92 11.19 -13.94
C LEU A 8 -3.82 10.42 -13.19
N PRO A 9 -3.77 10.45 -11.87
CA PRO A 9 -2.81 9.66 -11.12
C PRO A 9 -3.08 8.16 -11.28
N ILE A 10 -2.04 7.35 -11.11
CA ILE A 10 -2.17 5.90 -10.92
C ILE A 10 -2.61 5.68 -9.48
N GLU A 11 -3.72 4.96 -9.26
CA GLU A 11 -4.13 4.62 -7.90
C GLU A 11 -3.44 3.33 -7.45
N PHE A 12 -2.77 3.39 -6.31
CA PHE A 12 -2.08 2.26 -5.70
C PHE A 12 -2.75 1.89 -4.37
N TRP A 13 -3.58 0.85 -4.41
CA TRP A 13 -4.30 0.32 -3.25
C TRP A 13 -3.51 -0.82 -2.63
N PHE A 14 -3.25 -0.72 -1.32
CA PHE A 14 -2.38 -1.68 -0.66
C PHE A 14 -2.68 -1.84 0.84
N ASP A 15 -2.31 -3.00 1.36
CA ASP A 15 -2.28 -3.30 2.79
C ASP A 15 -0.81 -3.27 3.24
N PHE A 16 -0.50 -2.62 4.36
CA PHE A 16 0.86 -2.52 4.89
C PHE A 16 1.48 -3.90 5.21
N ALA A 17 0.66 -4.91 5.50
CA ALA A 17 1.13 -6.27 5.72
C ALA A 17 1.23 -7.12 4.44
N SER A 18 1.09 -6.53 3.25
CA SER A 18 1.22 -7.26 1.99
C SER A 18 2.66 -7.28 1.48
N GLY A 19 3.32 -8.46 1.49
CA GLY A 19 4.68 -8.61 0.96
C GLY A 19 4.78 -8.25 -0.52
N TYR A 20 3.76 -8.56 -1.34
CA TYR A 20 3.77 -8.16 -2.75
C TYR A 20 3.55 -6.66 -2.92
N ALA A 21 2.77 -6.01 -2.05
CA ALA A 21 2.65 -4.56 -2.07
C ALA A 21 3.97 -3.87 -1.70
N TYR A 22 4.74 -4.42 -0.77
CA TYR A 22 6.09 -3.94 -0.49
C TYR A 22 6.95 -3.90 -1.75
N PHE A 23 7.02 -4.99 -2.52
CA PHE A 23 7.82 -5.00 -3.74
C PHE A 23 7.29 -4.05 -4.81
N ALA A 24 5.98 -3.93 -4.96
CA ALA A 24 5.39 -2.97 -5.89
C ALA A 24 5.67 -1.52 -5.48
N SER A 25 5.65 -1.22 -4.17
CA SER A 25 5.92 0.13 -3.65
C SER A 25 7.33 0.66 -3.95
N LEU A 26 8.28 -0.25 -4.20
CA LEU A 26 9.65 0.11 -4.57
C LEU A 26 9.77 0.64 -6.00
N GLU A 27 8.81 0.36 -6.86
CA GLU A 27 8.91 0.63 -8.30
C GLU A 27 7.80 1.52 -8.86
N ILE A 28 6.63 1.53 -8.22
CA ILE A 28 5.42 2.15 -8.78
C ILE A 28 5.57 3.65 -9.08
N GLU A 29 6.30 4.40 -8.23
CA GLU A 29 6.51 5.83 -8.46
C GLU A 29 7.45 6.09 -9.64
N ALA A 30 8.58 5.38 -9.71
CA ALA A 30 9.50 5.51 -10.83
C ALA A 30 8.84 5.07 -12.16
N LEU A 31 7.97 4.05 -12.11
CA LEU A 31 7.16 3.66 -13.25
C LEU A 31 6.21 4.79 -13.67
N ALA A 32 5.46 5.37 -12.74
CA ALA A 32 4.54 6.46 -13.01
C ALA A 32 5.26 7.69 -13.58
N GLU A 33 6.39 8.08 -12.99
CA GLU A 33 7.20 9.23 -13.42
C GLU A 33 7.68 9.10 -14.86
N ARG A 34 8.12 7.91 -15.32
CA ARG A 34 8.52 7.67 -16.71
C ARG A 34 7.40 7.96 -17.71
N HIS A 35 6.15 7.92 -17.26
CA HIS A 35 4.96 8.19 -18.08
C HIS A 35 4.28 9.53 -17.76
N GLY A 36 4.98 10.42 -17.02
CA GLY A 36 4.43 11.73 -16.63
C GLY A 36 3.21 11.64 -15.71
N ARG A 37 3.09 10.55 -14.94
CA ARG A 37 1.98 10.30 -14.02
C ARG A 37 2.46 10.38 -12.58
N SER A 38 1.57 10.73 -11.67
CA SER A 38 1.77 10.61 -10.22
C SER A 38 1.10 9.34 -9.68
N VAL A 39 1.44 8.97 -8.45
CA VAL A 39 0.83 7.85 -7.74
C VAL A 39 -0.04 8.37 -6.60
N LEU A 40 -1.28 7.93 -6.57
CA LEU A 40 -2.22 8.16 -5.49
C LEU A 40 -2.20 6.94 -4.56
N TRP A 41 -1.56 7.08 -3.41
CA TRP A 41 -1.45 6.02 -2.41
C TRP A 41 -2.76 5.83 -1.67
N ARG A 42 -3.21 4.58 -1.52
CA ARG A 42 -4.49 4.22 -0.91
C ARG A 42 -4.34 3.02 0.02
N PRO A 43 -3.79 3.22 1.23
CA PRO A 43 -3.72 2.12 2.19
C PRO A 43 -5.12 1.76 2.69
N PHE A 44 -5.38 0.45 2.79
CA PHE A 44 -6.61 -0.11 3.34
C PHE A 44 -6.34 -1.43 4.05
N THR A 45 -7.30 -1.93 4.83
CA THR A 45 -7.18 -3.27 5.42
C THR A 45 -7.75 -4.32 4.47
N LEU A 46 -6.92 -5.24 4.00
CA LEU A 46 -7.35 -6.34 3.12
C LEU A 46 -8.38 -7.27 3.79
N GLY A 47 -8.41 -7.30 5.12
CA GLY A 47 -9.44 -8.00 5.89
C GLY A 47 -10.87 -7.56 5.58
N ALA A 48 -11.09 -6.34 5.08
CA ALA A 48 -12.39 -5.88 4.61
C ALA A 48 -12.86 -6.69 3.37
N ALA A 49 -11.97 -6.91 2.41
CA ALA A 49 -12.25 -7.71 1.22
C ALA A 49 -12.42 -9.21 1.56
N PHE A 50 -11.69 -9.72 2.54
CA PHE A 50 -11.81 -11.13 2.97
C PHE A 50 -13.18 -11.46 3.54
N LYS A 51 -13.86 -10.50 4.18
CA LYS A 51 -15.25 -10.70 4.65
C LYS A 51 -16.23 -10.94 3.51
N VAL A 52 -15.98 -10.36 2.35
CA VAL A 52 -16.85 -10.49 1.16
C VAL A 52 -16.48 -11.70 0.34
N THR A 53 -15.18 -11.96 0.15
CA THR A 53 -14.70 -13.02 -0.74
C THR A 53 -14.60 -14.40 -0.06
N GLY A 54 -14.64 -14.46 1.27
CA GLY A 54 -14.35 -15.68 2.04
C GLY A 54 -12.86 -16.07 2.02
N ALA A 55 -12.00 -15.24 1.44
CA ALA A 55 -10.56 -15.49 1.39
C ALA A 55 -9.89 -15.25 2.75
N GLN A 56 -8.64 -15.64 2.85
CA GLN A 56 -7.77 -15.34 3.99
C GLN A 56 -6.40 -14.89 3.50
N GLY A 57 -5.63 -14.26 4.40
CA GLY A 57 -4.29 -13.79 4.07
C GLY A 57 -3.40 -14.92 3.54
N LEU A 58 -2.68 -14.66 2.45
CA LEU A 58 -1.85 -15.65 1.76
C LEU A 58 -0.86 -16.36 2.70
N SER A 59 -0.23 -15.60 3.60
CA SER A 59 0.73 -16.12 4.58
C SER A 59 0.13 -17.11 5.59
N ARG A 60 -1.20 -17.10 5.77
CA ARG A 60 -1.94 -18.00 6.67
C ARG A 60 -2.68 -19.11 5.91
N THR A 61 -2.66 -19.10 4.58
CA THR A 61 -3.30 -20.12 3.78
C THR A 61 -2.39 -21.37 3.72
N PRO A 62 -2.89 -22.56 4.10
CA PRO A 62 -2.13 -23.80 4.02
C PRO A 62 -1.50 -23.99 2.63
N LEU A 63 -0.29 -24.51 2.57
CA LEU A 63 0.56 -24.70 1.39
C LEU A 63 0.99 -23.39 0.73
N LYS A 64 0.07 -22.46 0.46
CA LYS A 64 0.36 -21.18 -0.19
C LYS A 64 1.25 -20.27 0.66
N GLY A 65 1.10 -20.30 1.99
CA GLY A 65 1.90 -19.47 2.89
C GLY A 65 3.39 -19.79 2.85
N GLU A 66 3.73 -21.08 2.76
CA GLU A 66 5.14 -21.49 2.62
C GLU A 66 5.71 -21.09 1.27
N TYR A 67 4.97 -21.30 0.20
CA TYR A 67 5.38 -20.84 -1.13
C TYR A 67 5.58 -19.32 -1.16
N ALA A 68 4.65 -18.55 -0.60
CA ALA A 68 4.74 -17.09 -0.57
C ALA A 68 6.00 -16.60 0.16
N ARG A 69 6.37 -17.22 1.29
CA ARG A 69 7.61 -16.88 2.00
C ARG A 69 8.86 -17.11 1.13
N ARG A 70 8.92 -18.22 0.41
CA ARG A 70 10.01 -18.51 -0.52
C ARG A 70 10.03 -17.53 -1.68
N ASP A 71 8.87 -17.16 -2.19
CA ASP A 71 8.73 -16.25 -3.32
C ASP A 71 9.15 -14.82 -2.93
N TRP A 72 8.71 -14.31 -1.78
CA TRP A 72 9.15 -13.02 -1.26
C TRP A 72 10.67 -12.96 -1.06
N GLN A 73 11.29 -14.02 -0.55
CA GLN A 73 12.75 -14.10 -0.43
C GLN A 73 13.45 -14.11 -1.81
N ARG A 74 12.82 -14.71 -2.81
CA ARG A 74 13.31 -14.73 -4.19
C ARG A 74 13.24 -13.33 -4.81
N LEU A 75 12.11 -12.65 -4.63
CA LEU A 75 11.91 -11.26 -5.08
C LEU A 75 12.87 -10.30 -4.39
N ALA A 76 13.11 -10.47 -3.09
CA ALA A 76 14.08 -9.65 -2.35
C ALA A 76 15.50 -9.78 -2.92
N ARG A 77 15.94 -11.01 -3.19
CA ARG A 77 17.25 -11.24 -3.83
C ARG A 77 17.32 -10.66 -5.23
N LEU A 78 16.25 -10.83 -6.03
CA LEU A 78 16.19 -10.31 -7.39
C LEU A 78 16.27 -8.76 -7.41
N LYS A 79 15.65 -8.12 -6.44
CA LYS A 79 15.62 -6.63 -6.33
C LYS A 79 16.77 -6.07 -5.50
N GLY A 80 17.63 -6.90 -4.91
CA GLY A 80 18.74 -6.45 -4.08
C GLY A 80 18.30 -5.72 -2.79
N VAL A 81 17.13 -6.07 -2.24
CA VAL A 81 16.57 -5.42 -1.05
C VAL A 81 16.49 -6.37 0.14
N VAL A 82 16.51 -5.80 1.34
CA VAL A 82 16.27 -6.55 2.58
C VAL A 82 14.78 -6.85 2.70
N PHE A 83 14.46 -8.11 2.99
CA PHE A 83 13.10 -8.52 3.32
C PHE A 83 13.12 -9.50 4.49
N LYS A 84 12.46 -9.12 5.57
CA LYS A 84 12.28 -9.94 6.76
C LYS A 84 10.79 -9.98 7.09
N LEU A 85 10.21 -11.16 7.14
CA LEU A 85 8.82 -11.30 7.57
C LEU A 85 8.75 -11.05 9.09
N PRO A 86 7.90 -10.10 9.56
CA PRO A 86 7.71 -9.86 10.97
C PRO A 86 7.27 -11.10 11.74
N GLU A 87 7.72 -11.25 12.98
CA GLU A 87 7.39 -12.42 13.82
C GLU A 87 5.87 -12.59 13.97
N ARG A 88 5.17 -11.48 14.21
CA ARG A 88 3.70 -11.47 14.35
C ARG A 88 3.01 -11.00 13.07
N HIS A 89 3.39 -11.54 11.92
CA HIS A 89 2.77 -11.27 10.64
C HIS A 89 1.50 -12.15 10.41
N PRO A 90 0.44 -11.62 9.78
CA PRO A 90 0.22 -10.23 9.41
C PRO A 90 -0.36 -9.39 10.56
N LYS A 91 -0.03 -8.10 10.58
CA LYS A 91 -0.65 -7.08 11.42
C LYS A 91 -1.83 -6.43 10.71
N VAL A 92 -2.76 -5.82 11.47
CA VAL A 92 -3.92 -5.13 10.87
C VAL A 92 -3.55 -3.74 10.37
N GLY A 93 -2.62 -3.05 11.06
CA GLY A 93 -2.05 -1.78 10.64
C GLY A 93 -3.00 -0.58 10.70
N LEU A 94 -4.06 -0.62 11.50
CA LEU A 94 -5.00 0.52 11.60
C LEU A 94 -4.34 1.83 12.04
N PRO A 95 -3.40 1.87 13.00
CA PRO A 95 -2.67 3.08 13.33
C PRO A 95 -1.88 3.63 12.13
N ALA A 96 -1.22 2.77 11.36
CA ALA A 96 -0.48 3.15 10.17
C ALA A 96 -1.40 3.76 9.08
N ILE A 97 -2.55 3.14 8.82
CA ILE A 97 -3.56 3.63 7.87
C ILE A 97 -4.10 5.00 8.31
N ARG A 98 -4.41 5.17 9.58
CA ARG A 98 -4.92 6.43 10.12
C ARG A 98 -3.87 7.54 10.08
N ALA A 99 -2.63 7.25 10.46
CA ALA A 99 -1.54 8.21 10.34
C ALA A 99 -1.37 8.68 8.89
N PHE A 100 -1.42 7.74 7.92
CA PHE A 100 -1.39 8.10 6.51
C PHE A 100 -2.51 9.08 6.15
N TYR A 101 -3.79 8.75 6.42
CA TYR A 101 -4.91 9.62 6.04
C TYR A 101 -4.96 10.92 6.83
N HIS A 102 -4.43 10.97 8.04
CA HIS A 102 -4.26 12.22 8.76
C HIS A 102 -3.35 13.19 7.99
N ILE A 103 -2.22 12.71 7.50
CA ILE A 103 -1.25 13.52 6.74
C ILE A 103 -1.74 13.78 5.31
N ASP A 104 -2.36 12.79 4.64
CA ASP A 104 -2.84 12.89 3.25
C ASP A 104 -3.86 14.03 3.04
N ARG A 105 -4.61 14.40 4.09
CA ARG A 105 -5.56 15.51 4.06
C ARG A 105 -4.91 16.88 3.82
N VAL A 106 -3.65 17.05 4.19
CA VAL A 106 -2.95 18.35 4.16
C VAL A 106 -1.69 18.32 3.31
N ASP A 107 -1.00 17.18 3.24
CA ASP A 107 0.26 17.00 2.50
C ASP A 107 0.36 15.58 1.90
N PRO A 108 -0.31 15.32 0.76
CA PRO A 108 -0.26 14.02 0.10
C PRO A 108 1.14 13.53 -0.25
N PRO A 109 2.09 14.38 -0.70
CA PRO A 109 3.47 13.96 -0.92
C PRO A 109 4.16 13.44 0.35
N THR A 110 3.95 14.09 1.49
CA THR A 110 4.51 13.63 2.77
C THR A 110 3.82 12.35 3.25
N ALA A 111 2.51 12.20 3.03
CA ALA A 111 1.80 10.96 3.31
C ALA A 111 2.34 9.78 2.49
N ALA A 112 2.63 9.97 1.21
CA ALA A 112 3.26 8.95 0.37
C ALA A 112 4.65 8.54 0.89
N ARG A 113 5.48 9.50 1.32
CA ARG A 113 6.78 9.21 1.96
C ARG A 113 6.60 8.42 3.27
N LEU A 114 5.61 8.79 4.08
CA LEU A 114 5.28 8.07 5.31
C LEU A 114 4.84 6.63 5.00
N ALA A 115 3.98 6.44 4.02
CA ALA A 115 3.55 5.11 3.60
C ALA A 115 4.72 4.22 3.18
N LYS A 116 5.65 4.75 2.37
CA LYS A 116 6.88 4.03 1.96
C LYS A 116 7.77 3.70 3.15
N GLN A 117 7.92 4.62 4.08
CA GLN A 117 8.72 4.38 5.29
C GLN A 117 8.09 3.30 6.17
N ILE A 118 6.77 3.34 6.37
CA ILE A 118 6.06 2.34 7.17
C ILE A 118 6.12 0.96 6.53
N ILE A 119 5.81 0.81 5.23
CA ILE A 119 5.82 -0.51 4.58
C ILE A 119 7.24 -1.09 4.51
N THR A 120 8.24 -0.24 4.30
CA THR A 120 9.65 -0.64 4.32
C THR A 120 10.06 -1.07 5.73
N GLY A 121 9.77 -0.26 6.74
CA GLY A 121 10.07 -0.58 8.14
C GLY A 121 9.39 -1.87 8.60
N TYR A 122 8.16 -2.13 8.15
CA TYR A 122 7.44 -3.36 8.45
C TYR A 122 8.20 -4.60 7.95
N PHE A 123 8.68 -4.61 6.71
CA PHE A 123 9.37 -5.77 6.12
C PHE A 123 10.90 -5.77 6.25
N ARG A 124 11.50 -4.73 6.80
CA ARG A 124 12.94 -4.67 7.03
C ARG A 124 13.29 -4.69 8.51
N ASP A 125 12.58 -3.90 9.30
CA ASP A 125 12.96 -3.53 10.66
C ASP A 125 11.96 -4.04 11.71
N ASP A 126 10.97 -4.87 11.34
CA ASP A 126 9.89 -5.39 12.21
C ASP A 126 9.04 -4.28 12.86
N LEU A 127 8.83 -3.17 12.12
CA LEU A 127 8.01 -2.05 12.60
C LEU A 127 6.61 -2.53 13.00
N ASP A 128 6.22 -2.23 14.22
CA ASP A 128 4.89 -2.58 14.73
C ASP A 128 3.82 -1.60 14.22
N THR A 129 3.19 -1.94 13.09
CA THR A 129 2.13 -1.11 12.48
C THR A 129 0.84 -1.04 13.28
N ASP A 130 0.67 -1.90 14.29
CA ASP A 130 -0.46 -1.84 15.24
C ASP A 130 -0.16 -0.95 16.46
N ASN A 131 1.08 -0.49 16.63
CA ASN A 131 1.49 0.36 17.74
C ASN A 131 1.52 1.85 17.32
N PRO A 132 0.61 2.72 17.85
CA PRO A 132 0.58 4.14 17.54
C PRO A 132 1.91 4.86 17.80
N ASN A 133 2.61 4.52 18.89
CA ASN A 133 3.89 5.16 19.20
C ASN A 133 4.98 4.81 18.19
N ALA A 134 5.04 3.54 17.76
CA ALA A 134 6.00 3.12 16.73
C ALA A 134 5.73 3.82 15.38
N ILE A 135 4.46 4.05 15.04
CA ILE A 135 4.10 4.80 13.83
C ILE A 135 4.47 6.28 13.96
N ALA A 136 4.23 6.89 15.11
CA ALA A 136 4.60 8.28 15.35
C ALA A 136 6.13 8.47 15.31
N GLU A 137 6.90 7.52 15.85
CA GLU A 137 8.35 7.52 15.72
C GLU A 137 8.83 7.34 14.29
N ALA A 138 8.19 6.45 13.53
CA ALA A 138 8.51 6.28 12.10
C ALA A 138 8.22 7.55 11.27
N ALA A 139 7.34 8.43 11.71
CA ALA A 139 7.04 9.69 11.05
C ALA A 139 8.07 10.81 11.34
N SER A 140 8.78 10.73 12.46
CA SER A 140 9.70 11.77 12.93
C SER A 140 10.81 12.14 11.91
N PRO A 141 11.47 11.18 11.21
CA PRO A 141 12.50 11.51 10.21
C PRO A 141 11.96 12.30 9.01
N LEU A 142 10.65 12.35 8.83
CA LEU A 142 9.99 13.13 7.77
C LEU A 142 9.64 14.56 8.22
N GLY A 143 10.01 14.92 9.46
CA GLY A 143 9.68 16.22 10.05
C GLY A 143 8.22 16.32 10.53
N ILE A 144 7.53 15.20 10.67
CA ILE A 144 6.14 15.17 11.17
C ILE A 144 6.17 15.12 12.69
N ASP A 145 5.43 16.01 13.31
CA ASP A 145 5.34 16.08 14.77
C ASP A 145 4.68 14.81 15.34
N ARG A 146 5.32 14.23 16.35
CA ARG A 146 4.92 12.98 16.97
C ARG A 146 3.51 13.05 17.60
N ASP A 147 3.23 14.14 18.31
CA ASP A 147 1.97 14.27 19.02
C ASP A 147 0.83 14.57 18.05
N ALA A 148 1.09 15.28 16.95
CA ALA A 148 0.15 15.45 15.86
C ALA A 148 -0.22 14.10 15.21
N VAL A 149 0.74 13.20 14.99
CA VAL A 149 0.46 11.84 14.47
C VAL A 149 -0.40 11.05 15.46
N LEU A 150 -0.07 11.07 16.74
CA LEU A 150 -0.84 10.37 17.77
C LEU A 150 -2.28 10.92 17.90
N ALA A 151 -2.45 12.24 17.83
CA ALA A 151 -3.76 12.86 17.79
C ALA A 151 -4.55 12.43 16.55
N GLY A 152 -3.92 12.46 15.36
CA GLY A 152 -4.54 12.05 14.11
C GLY A 152 -4.98 10.58 14.09
N ILE A 153 -4.16 9.67 14.63
CA ILE A 153 -4.53 8.25 14.75
C ILE A 153 -5.81 8.06 15.59
N ASN A 154 -6.03 8.92 16.57
CA ASN A 154 -7.18 8.85 17.47
C ASN A 154 -8.38 9.69 17.01
N ASP A 155 -8.20 10.59 16.06
CA ASP A 155 -9.24 11.48 15.53
C ASP A 155 -10.43 10.68 14.95
N PRO A 156 -11.66 10.91 15.42
CA PRO A 156 -12.86 10.26 14.90
C PRO A 156 -13.08 10.47 13.39
N GLU A 157 -12.75 11.66 12.87
CA GLU A 157 -12.89 11.98 11.45
C GLU A 157 -11.88 11.16 10.61
N VAL A 158 -10.62 11.07 11.05
CA VAL A 158 -9.61 10.25 10.38
C VAL A 158 -9.98 8.76 10.41
N LYS A 159 -10.56 8.28 11.52
CA LYS A 159 -11.08 6.91 11.60
C LYS A 159 -12.22 6.67 10.60
N ALA A 160 -13.11 7.66 10.43
CA ALA A 160 -14.18 7.58 9.45
C ALA A 160 -13.64 7.57 8.01
N ILE A 161 -12.66 8.43 7.69
CA ILE A 161 -11.99 8.47 6.38
C ILE A 161 -11.33 7.13 6.08
N ALA A 162 -10.54 6.58 7.00
CA ALA A 162 -9.87 5.29 6.81
C ALA A 162 -10.89 4.16 6.56
N ARG A 163 -12.02 4.16 7.26
CA ARG A 163 -13.12 3.21 7.02
C ARG A 163 -13.76 3.39 5.65
N GLN A 164 -14.05 4.63 5.25
CA GLN A 164 -14.63 4.94 3.94
C GLN A 164 -13.74 4.46 2.78
N HIS A 165 -12.41 4.64 2.89
CA HIS A 165 -11.48 4.11 1.90
C HIS A 165 -11.50 2.58 1.85
N GLY A 166 -11.58 1.90 2.99
CA GLY A 166 -11.74 0.44 3.02
C GLY A 166 -13.04 -0.03 2.36
N GLU A 167 -14.16 0.65 2.62
CA GLU A 167 -15.45 0.38 1.99
C GLU A 167 -15.41 0.68 0.48
N ALA A 168 -14.80 1.78 0.08
CA ALA A 168 -14.62 2.15 -1.33
C ALA A 168 -13.74 1.16 -2.09
N ALA A 169 -12.68 0.63 -1.47
CA ALA A 169 -11.86 -0.43 -2.06
C ALA A 169 -12.73 -1.64 -2.42
N VAL A 170 -13.52 -2.13 -1.47
CA VAL A 170 -14.41 -3.29 -1.68
C VAL A 170 -15.47 -2.99 -2.72
N ALA A 171 -16.13 -1.83 -2.66
CA ALA A 171 -17.15 -1.41 -3.62
C ALA A 171 -16.62 -1.33 -5.07
N ARG A 172 -15.32 -1.00 -5.24
CA ARG A 172 -14.63 -0.96 -6.53
C ARG A 172 -14.02 -2.30 -6.95
N GLY A 173 -14.30 -3.37 -6.21
CA GLY A 173 -13.84 -4.72 -6.54
C GLY A 173 -12.40 -5.02 -6.15
N VAL A 174 -11.77 -4.21 -5.28
CA VAL A 174 -10.42 -4.47 -4.77
C VAL A 174 -10.47 -5.65 -3.81
N PHE A 175 -9.98 -6.80 -4.23
CA PHE A 175 -9.97 -8.03 -3.43
C PHE A 175 -8.57 -8.49 -3.00
N GLY A 176 -7.53 -7.80 -3.43
CA GLY A 176 -6.13 -8.18 -3.18
C GLY A 176 -5.21 -6.97 -2.98
N SER A 177 -3.97 -7.24 -2.64
CA SER A 177 -2.94 -6.21 -2.41
C SER A 177 -1.58 -6.71 -2.94
N PRO A 178 -0.88 -5.91 -3.81
CA PRO A 178 -1.27 -4.60 -4.30
C PRO A 178 -2.39 -4.68 -5.35
N TRP A 179 -3.14 -3.58 -5.47
CA TRP A 179 -4.10 -3.37 -6.54
C TRP A 179 -3.86 -2.00 -7.17
N ILE A 180 -3.81 -1.94 -8.47
CA ILE A 180 -3.45 -0.73 -9.21
C ILE A 180 -4.58 -0.39 -10.18
N PHE A 181 -5.05 0.86 -10.16
CA PHE A 181 -5.93 1.36 -11.22
C PHE A 181 -5.17 2.33 -12.10
N VAL A 182 -5.26 2.14 -13.42
CA VAL A 182 -4.76 3.05 -14.43
C VAL A 182 -5.91 3.43 -15.35
N ASP A 183 -6.34 4.68 -15.28
CA ASP A 183 -7.48 5.20 -16.06
C ASP A 183 -8.76 4.36 -15.86
N GLY A 184 -8.94 3.78 -14.68
CA GLY A 184 -10.06 2.92 -14.32
C GLY A 184 -9.83 1.44 -14.59
N GLU A 185 -8.79 1.05 -15.34
CA GLU A 185 -8.44 -0.35 -15.57
C GLU A 185 -7.72 -0.96 -14.37
N PRO A 186 -8.17 -2.12 -13.84
CA PRO A 186 -7.59 -2.75 -12.67
C PRO A 186 -6.45 -3.72 -13.01
N PHE A 187 -5.39 -3.68 -12.20
CA PHE A 187 -4.28 -4.63 -12.24
C PHE A 187 -4.00 -5.15 -10.82
N TRP A 188 -4.11 -6.45 -10.63
CA TRP A 188 -3.85 -7.08 -9.32
C TRP A 188 -2.52 -7.82 -9.30
N GLY A 189 -1.63 -7.39 -8.41
CA GLY A 189 -0.36 -8.06 -8.12
C GLY A 189 0.87 -7.23 -8.51
N ALA A 190 1.99 -7.44 -7.82
CA ALA A 190 3.25 -6.79 -8.13
C ALA A 190 3.84 -7.24 -9.49
N ASP A 191 3.50 -8.44 -9.91
CA ASP A 191 3.88 -9.02 -11.21
C ASP A 191 3.15 -8.39 -12.39
N ARG A 192 2.18 -7.49 -12.16
CA ARG A 192 1.45 -6.75 -13.18
C ARG A 192 2.08 -5.40 -13.53
N LEU A 193 3.15 -4.97 -12.85
CA LEU A 193 3.79 -3.68 -13.14
C LEU A 193 4.23 -3.55 -14.60
N ALA A 194 4.74 -4.61 -15.22
CA ALA A 194 5.09 -4.60 -16.64
C ALA A 194 3.85 -4.41 -17.55
N MET A 195 2.70 -4.96 -17.15
CA MET A 195 1.43 -4.75 -17.87
C MET A 195 0.91 -3.33 -17.68
N VAL A 196 1.04 -2.77 -16.48
CA VAL A 196 0.75 -1.36 -16.19
C VAL A 196 1.59 -0.44 -17.07
N GLU A 197 2.89 -0.69 -17.18
CA GLU A 197 3.80 0.08 -18.01
C GLU A 197 3.42 -0.01 -19.50
N ARG A 198 3.06 -1.20 -19.98
CA ARG A 198 2.56 -1.38 -21.34
C ARG A 198 1.28 -0.61 -21.58
N TRP A 199 0.31 -0.67 -20.64
CA TRP A 199 -0.95 0.07 -20.73
C TRP A 199 -0.74 1.58 -20.82
N LEU A 200 0.18 2.12 -20.00
CA LEU A 200 0.55 3.53 -20.05
C LEU A 200 1.22 3.92 -21.38
N SER A 201 2.01 3.02 -21.98
CA SER A 201 2.75 3.27 -23.22
C SER A 201 1.87 3.16 -24.47
N THR A 202 0.98 2.16 -24.52
CA THR A 202 0.24 1.80 -25.76
C THR A 202 -1.25 2.10 -25.69
N GLY A 203 -1.79 2.40 -24.50
CA GLY A 203 -3.22 2.46 -24.25
C GLY A 203 -3.86 1.07 -24.12
N PRO A 204 -5.20 1.02 -24.09
CA PRO A 204 -5.97 -0.23 -23.99
C PRO A 204 -5.64 -1.21 -25.11
N TRP A 205 -5.57 -2.48 -24.76
CA TRP A 205 -5.44 -3.60 -25.73
C TRP A 205 -6.39 -4.73 -25.34
#